data_cc2f87bc77388818da7efd8c0f36cd68
#
_entry.id   cc2f87bc77388818da7efd8c0f36cd68
#
_cell.length_a   1.000
_cell.length_b   1.000
_cell.length_c   1.000
_cell.angle_alpha   90.00
_cell.angle_beta   90.00
_cell.angle_gamma   90.00
#
_symmetry.space_group_name_H-M   'P 1'
#
loop_
_entity.id
_entity.type
_entity.pdbx_description
1 polymer ?
#
loop_
_entity_poly.entity_id
_entity_poly.type
_entity_poly.pdbx_seq_one_letter_code
_entity_poly.pdbx_strand_id
1 'polypeptide(L)'
;MFGKWIHVALVTTAIAATASAQVQDTINKKTPLFVGKDALLLGAFTLGTVAVAPLDVAVAKRLQYPWVQENRFLKTSATGLRLLAVPGSLVTGAALYGISRADGQRRLQAVGLHSVEAIVIGNAVGGAIKFVAGRARPFVDIENPADFQLFRGLSDTKYRSFPSGHTINAFAFASTVTREVQFWYPHSAFYVGTVLYGGAALMGISRIYNNQHWASDVMGGAAIGTLIGVKVVKFTHSHPGNHIDRELIKGKKSSPTRFIPLVSFQF
;
A
#
# COMPACT_ATOMS: atom_id res chain seq x y z
N MET A 1 -16.23 13.33 23.28
CA MET A 1 -16.14 12.15 22.38
C MET A 1 -15.24 12.33 21.15
N PHE A 2 -14.83 13.53 20.79
CA PHE A 2 -13.97 13.82 19.60
C PHE A 2 -12.48 13.47 19.78
N GLY A 3 -11.94 13.40 21.01
CA GLY A 3 -10.50 13.24 21.26
C GLY A 3 -9.90 11.89 20.86
N LYS A 4 -10.68 10.81 20.81
CA LYS A 4 -10.17 9.46 20.46
C LYS A 4 -9.95 9.25 18.94
N TRP A 5 -10.62 10.05 18.10
CA TRP A 5 -10.47 9.98 16.63
C TRP A 5 -9.23 10.71 16.13
N ILE A 6 -8.78 11.73 16.86
CA ILE A 6 -7.55 12.48 16.56
C ILE A 6 -6.33 11.57 16.69
N HIS A 7 -6.34 10.61 17.59
CA HIS A 7 -5.20 9.69 17.79
C HIS A 7 -5.06 8.67 16.66
N VAL A 8 -6.16 8.19 16.06
CA VAL A 8 -6.10 7.27 14.91
C VAL A 8 -5.62 8.01 13.66
N ALA A 9 -6.09 9.24 13.43
CA ALA A 9 -5.63 10.08 12.32
C ALA A 9 -4.15 10.49 12.48
N LEU A 10 -3.70 10.78 13.72
CA LEU A 10 -2.32 11.14 14.01
C LEU A 10 -1.36 9.96 13.84
N VAL A 11 -1.79 8.73 14.16
CA VAL A 11 -0.97 7.54 13.93
C VAL A 11 -0.79 7.28 12.43
N THR A 12 -1.83 7.46 11.62
CA THR A 12 -1.73 7.29 10.16
C THR A 12 -0.88 8.38 9.50
N THR A 13 -0.93 9.63 9.99
CA THR A 13 -0.10 10.74 9.47
C THR A 13 1.35 10.63 9.95
N ALA A 14 1.61 10.15 11.16
CA ALA A 14 2.97 9.91 11.66
C ALA A 14 3.67 8.80 10.87
N ILE A 15 2.94 7.74 10.45
CA ILE A 15 3.47 6.67 9.60
C ILE A 15 3.81 7.20 8.20
N ALA A 16 3.01 8.10 7.64
CA ALA A 16 3.31 8.75 6.37
C ALA A 16 4.55 9.66 6.46
N ALA A 17 4.71 10.39 7.56
CA ALA A 17 5.83 11.30 7.78
C ALA A 17 7.17 10.56 7.98
N THR A 18 7.17 9.42 8.69
CA THR A 18 8.38 8.61 8.87
C THR A 18 8.84 7.91 7.61
N ALA A 19 7.90 7.52 6.73
CA ALA A 19 8.24 6.97 5.40
C ALA A 19 8.92 8.01 4.49
N SER A 20 8.59 9.28 4.64
CA SER A 20 9.12 10.37 3.81
C SER A 20 10.52 10.83 4.23
N ALA A 21 10.88 10.74 5.51
CA ALA A 21 12.13 11.28 6.05
C ALA A 21 13.39 10.43 5.73
N GLN A 22 13.25 9.23 5.16
CA GLN A 22 14.36 8.27 5.06
C GLN A 22 15.12 8.25 3.73
N VAL A 23 14.96 9.21 2.83
CA VAL A 23 15.36 9.00 1.42
C VAL A 23 16.61 9.72 0.96
N GLN A 24 17.18 10.61 1.73
CA GLN A 24 18.31 11.43 1.25
C GLN A 24 19.66 10.70 1.14
N ASP A 25 19.80 9.46 1.62
CA ASP A 25 21.08 8.75 1.57
C ASP A 25 21.03 7.53 0.64
N THR A 26 21.89 7.51 -0.34
CA THR A 26 22.39 6.32 -1.06
C THR A 26 21.95 6.09 -2.50
N ILE A 27 22.46 6.89 -3.41
CA ILE A 27 22.40 6.54 -4.86
C ILE A 27 23.71 5.90 -5.37
N ASN A 28 24.78 5.82 -4.61
CA ASN A 28 26.09 5.48 -5.21
C ASN A 28 26.95 4.41 -4.49
N LYS A 29 26.38 3.55 -3.66
CA LYS A 29 27.05 2.34 -3.16
C LYS A 29 26.13 1.15 -3.32
N LYS A 30 26.69 -0.04 -3.65
CA LYS A 30 25.98 -1.33 -3.56
C LYS A 30 25.48 -1.55 -2.13
N THR A 31 24.42 -0.82 -1.77
CA THR A 31 23.82 -0.92 -0.44
C THR A 31 23.00 -2.20 -0.38
N PRO A 32 23.12 -2.98 0.69
CA PRO A 32 22.35 -4.19 0.84
C PRO A 32 20.85 -3.86 0.72
N LEU A 33 20.09 -4.75 0.08
CA LEU A 33 18.64 -4.58 -0.13
C LEU A 33 17.93 -4.36 1.21
N PHE A 34 18.33 -5.09 2.24
CA PHE A 34 17.85 -4.93 3.61
C PHE A 34 18.93 -4.26 4.48
N VAL A 35 18.53 -3.27 5.26
CA VAL A 35 19.37 -2.51 6.17
C VAL A 35 18.72 -2.43 7.56
N GLY A 36 19.47 -2.04 8.60
CA GLY A 36 18.94 -1.94 9.95
C GLY A 36 17.69 -1.05 10.09
N LYS A 37 17.57 -0.02 9.26
CA LYS A 37 16.35 0.82 9.20
C LYS A 37 15.10 0.04 8.80
N ASP A 38 15.22 -1.04 8.05
CA ASP A 38 14.09 -1.90 7.66
C ASP A 38 13.59 -2.72 8.84
N ALA A 39 14.49 -3.16 9.71
CA ALA A 39 14.12 -3.82 10.96
C ALA A 39 13.36 -2.86 11.88
N LEU A 40 13.81 -1.58 11.95
CA LEU A 40 13.10 -0.55 12.70
C LEU A 40 11.70 -0.30 12.13
N LEU A 41 11.57 -0.19 10.80
CA LEU A 41 10.30 -0.02 10.11
C LEU A 41 9.35 -1.21 10.37
N LEU A 42 9.85 -2.44 10.20
CA LEU A 42 9.10 -3.66 10.51
C LEU A 42 8.69 -3.71 11.98
N GLY A 43 9.60 -3.38 12.90
CA GLY A 43 9.32 -3.29 14.34
C GLY A 43 8.22 -2.28 14.65
N ALA A 44 8.29 -1.08 14.07
CA ALA A 44 7.29 -0.04 14.26
C ALA A 44 5.91 -0.49 13.74
N PHE A 45 5.84 -1.12 12.57
CA PHE A 45 4.60 -1.65 12.04
C PHE A 45 4.06 -2.84 12.84
N THR A 46 4.92 -3.72 13.31
CA THR A 46 4.52 -4.84 14.19
C THR A 46 3.94 -4.30 15.49
N LEU A 47 4.62 -3.36 16.13
CA LEU A 47 4.13 -2.68 17.32
C LEU A 47 2.80 -1.95 17.04
N GLY A 48 2.67 -1.26 15.90
CA GLY A 48 1.43 -0.63 15.48
C GLY A 48 0.30 -1.64 15.29
N THR A 49 0.56 -2.79 14.69
CA THR A 49 -0.42 -3.87 14.51
C THR A 49 -0.89 -4.41 15.86
N VAL A 50 0.05 -4.68 16.79
CA VAL A 50 -0.25 -5.14 18.15
C VAL A 50 -1.00 -4.08 18.94
N ALA A 51 -0.61 -2.81 18.84
CA ALA A 51 -1.26 -1.70 19.54
C ALA A 51 -2.70 -1.43 19.06
N VAL A 52 -3.00 -1.73 17.80
CA VAL A 52 -4.33 -1.58 17.20
C VAL A 52 -5.23 -2.80 17.48
N ALA A 53 -4.66 -3.98 17.69
CA ALA A 53 -5.42 -5.22 17.90
C ALA A 53 -6.49 -5.15 19.01
N PRO A 54 -6.27 -4.50 20.17
CA PRO A 54 -7.32 -4.32 21.19
C PRO A 54 -8.52 -3.50 20.73
N LEU A 55 -8.37 -2.73 19.65
CA LEU A 55 -9.45 -1.91 19.08
C LEU A 55 -10.27 -2.65 18.01
N ASP A 56 -9.86 -3.85 17.61
CA ASP A 56 -10.47 -4.61 16.51
C ASP A 56 -11.98 -4.75 16.66
N VAL A 57 -12.44 -5.25 17.81
CA VAL A 57 -13.87 -5.44 18.09
C VAL A 57 -14.62 -4.10 18.15
N ALA A 58 -14.08 -3.13 18.87
CA ALA A 58 -14.73 -1.84 19.04
C ALA A 58 -14.90 -1.09 17.71
N VAL A 59 -13.86 -1.11 16.85
CA VAL A 59 -13.90 -0.47 15.54
C VAL A 59 -14.84 -1.24 14.59
N ALA A 60 -14.75 -2.58 14.57
CA ALA A 60 -15.63 -3.41 13.75
C ALA A 60 -17.10 -3.16 14.09
N LYS A 61 -17.49 -3.28 15.37
CA LYS A 61 -18.86 -3.03 15.82
C LYS A 61 -19.34 -1.62 15.50
N ARG A 62 -18.50 -0.61 15.71
CA ARG A 62 -18.84 0.79 15.42
C ARG A 62 -19.21 1.02 13.97
N LEU A 63 -18.45 0.39 13.05
CA LEU A 63 -18.70 0.52 11.62
C LEU A 63 -19.87 -0.36 11.13
N GLN A 64 -20.36 -1.32 11.94
CA GLN A 64 -21.54 -2.12 11.62
C GLN A 64 -22.85 -1.53 12.21
N TYR A 65 -22.83 -0.41 12.92
CA TYR A 65 -24.07 0.21 13.39
C TYR A 65 -25.01 0.55 12.22
N PRO A 66 -26.36 0.34 12.37
CA PRO A 66 -27.32 0.57 11.30
C PRO A 66 -27.20 1.95 10.65
N TRP A 67 -27.11 3.01 11.44
CA TRP A 67 -26.97 4.37 10.93
C TRP A 67 -25.68 4.63 10.14
N VAL A 68 -24.60 3.84 10.35
CA VAL A 68 -23.37 3.88 9.57
C VAL A 68 -23.54 3.13 8.25
N GLN A 69 -24.14 1.94 8.30
CA GLN A 69 -24.34 1.08 7.13
C GLN A 69 -25.43 1.58 6.18
N GLU A 70 -26.44 2.26 6.71
CA GLU A 70 -27.52 2.88 5.94
C GLU A 70 -27.09 4.18 5.26
N ASN A 71 -25.97 4.78 5.68
CA ASN A 71 -25.45 6.00 5.08
C ASN A 71 -24.99 5.76 3.65
N ARG A 72 -25.76 6.31 2.71
CA ARG A 72 -25.56 6.10 1.26
C ARG A 72 -24.18 6.60 0.79
N PHE A 73 -23.71 7.71 1.32
CA PHE A 73 -22.38 8.25 0.97
C PHE A 73 -21.26 7.29 1.40
N LEU A 74 -21.28 6.80 2.66
CA LEU A 74 -20.28 5.86 3.16
C LEU A 74 -20.29 4.55 2.36
N LYS A 75 -21.48 4.02 2.07
CA LYS A 75 -21.64 2.79 1.29
C LYS A 75 -21.07 2.92 -0.12
N THR A 76 -21.40 4.02 -0.80
CA THR A 76 -20.91 4.27 -2.17
C THR A 76 -19.39 4.49 -2.17
N SER A 77 -18.89 5.31 -1.22
CA SER A 77 -17.45 5.56 -1.07
C SER A 77 -16.67 4.28 -0.77
N ALA A 78 -17.13 3.45 0.15
CA ALA A 78 -16.48 2.17 0.47
C ALA A 78 -16.45 1.21 -0.72
N THR A 79 -17.50 1.20 -1.55
CA THR A 79 -17.55 0.41 -2.78
C THR A 79 -16.56 0.93 -3.82
N GLY A 80 -16.54 2.24 -4.06
CA GLY A 80 -15.60 2.87 -4.99
C GLY A 80 -14.14 2.63 -4.58
N LEU A 81 -13.82 2.85 -3.31
CA LEU A 81 -12.49 2.58 -2.77
C LEU A 81 -12.08 1.12 -2.94
N ARG A 82 -12.98 0.16 -2.72
CA ARG A 82 -12.71 -1.26 -2.96
C ARG A 82 -12.29 -1.55 -4.39
N LEU A 83 -13.00 -0.98 -5.37
CA LEU A 83 -12.68 -1.16 -6.79
C LEU A 83 -11.35 -0.50 -7.17
N LEU A 84 -11.01 0.63 -6.56
CA LEU A 84 -9.73 1.28 -6.77
C LEU A 84 -8.53 0.48 -6.22
N ALA A 85 -8.72 -0.33 -5.18
CA ALA A 85 -7.63 -1.18 -4.67
C ALA A 85 -7.37 -2.41 -5.53
N VAL A 86 -8.42 -3.15 -5.83
CA VAL A 86 -8.36 -4.37 -6.62
C VAL A 86 -9.63 -4.43 -7.47
N PRO A 87 -9.52 -4.34 -8.78
CA PRO A 87 -8.34 -4.38 -9.64
C PRO A 87 -7.68 -3.02 -9.91
N GLY A 88 -8.23 -1.89 -9.41
CA GLY A 88 -7.87 -0.54 -9.85
C GLY A 88 -6.37 -0.22 -9.76
N SER A 89 -5.69 -0.54 -8.65
CA SER A 89 -4.26 -0.26 -8.51
C SER A 89 -3.40 -1.03 -9.52
N LEU A 90 -3.75 -2.29 -9.78
CA LEU A 90 -3.06 -3.11 -10.78
C LEU A 90 -3.30 -2.59 -12.20
N VAL A 91 -4.56 -2.26 -12.52
CA VAL A 91 -4.94 -1.69 -13.81
C VAL A 91 -4.27 -0.33 -14.01
N THR A 92 -4.21 0.52 -12.99
CA THR A 92 -3.53 1.82 -13.06
C THR A 92 -2.04 1.65 -13.33
N GLY A 93 -1.35 0.74 -12.62
CA GLY A 93 0.05 0.45 -12.85
C GLY A 93 0.30 -0.08 -14.27
N ALA A 94 -0.51 -1.03 -14.72
CA ALA A 94 -0.41 -1.60 -16.06
C ALA A 94 -0.71 -0.56 -17.17
N ALA A 95 -1.72 0.29 -16.97
CA ALA A 95 -2.07 1.36 -17.90
C ALA A 95 -0.96 2.43 -17.97
N LEU A 96 -0.41 2.86 -16.83
CA LEU A 96 0.75 3.75 -16.79
C LEU A 96 1.91 3.19 -17.59
N TYR A 97 2.22 1.92 -17.39
CA TYR A 97 3.26 1.24 -18.14
C TYR A 97 2.95 1.19 -19.65
N GLY A 98 1.76 0.72 -20.02
CA GLY A 98 1.38 0.54 -21.44
C GLY A 98 1.33 1.85 -22.23
N ILE A 99 0.68 2.89 -21.66
CA ILE A 99 0.57 4.21 -22.28
C ILE A 99 1.95 4.86 -22.40
N SER A 100 2.70 4.88 -21.31
CA SER A 100 4.04 5.50 -21.33
C SER A 100 5.05 4.76 -22.21
N ARG A 101 4.84 3.47 -22.45
CA ARG A 101 5.62 2.69 -23.39
C ARG A 101 5.34 3.12 -24.83
N ALA A 102 4.09 3.38 -25.18
CA ALA A 102 3.72 3.88 -26.52
C ALA A 102 4.37 5.26 -26.79
N ASP A 103 4.40 6.13 -25.76
CA ASP A 103 4.96 7.49 -25.85
C ASP A 103 6.48 7.54 -25.66
N GLY A 104 7.11 6.44 -25.24
CA GLY A 104 8.54 6.37 -24.97
C GLY A 104 8.99 7.05 -23.67
N GLN A 105 8.09 7.28 -22.73
CA GLN A 105 8.34 7.97 -21.46
C GLN A 105 8.89 7.00 -20.40
N ARG A 106 10.20 6.75 -20.40
CA ARG A 106 10.87 5.76 -19.55
C ARG A 106 10.56 5.89 -18.05
N ARG A 107 10.45 7.12 -17.50
CA ARG A 107 10.16 7.33 -16.09
C ARG A 107 8.78 6.82 -15.69
N LEU A 108 7.75 7.11 -16.50
CA LEU A 108 6.41 6.62 -16.27
C LEU A 108 6.27 5.11 -16.51
N GLN A 109 7.07 4.55 -17.45
CA GLN A 109 7.17 3.10 -17.61
C GLN A 109 7.68 2.45 -16.32
N ALA A 110 8.76 3.01 -15.73
CA ALA A 110 9.30 2.52 -14.47
C ALA A 110 8.26 2.60 -13.33
N VAL A 111 7.57 3.74 -13.17
CA VAL A 111 6.49 3.88 -12.18
C VAL A 111 5.42 2.79 -12.35
N GLY A 112 4.96 2.58 -13.60
CA GLY A 112 3.93 1.59 -13.89
C GLY A 112 4.41 0.15 -13.63
N LEU A 113 5.56 -0.22 -14.18
CA LEU A 113 6.15 -1.56 -14.04
C LEU A 113 6.43 -1.90 -12.58
N HIS A 114 7.16 -1.06 -11.87
CA HIS A 114 7.51 -1.30 -10.47
C HIS A 114 6.29 -1.34 -9.55
N SER A 115 5.21 -0.59 -9.89
CA SER A 115 3.94 -0.70 -9.16
C SER A 115 3.29 -2.07 -9.35
N VAL A 116 3.28 -2.60 -10.56
CA VAL A 116 2.76 -3.94 -10.84
C VAL A 116 3.60 -5.00 -10.13
N GLU A 117 4.93 -4.91 -10.19
CA GLU A 117 5.84 -5.83 -9.50
C GLU A 117 5.59 -5.83 -7.99
N ALA A 118 5.52 -4.65 -7.38
CA ALA A 118 5.26 -4.52 -5.95
C ALA A 118 3.91 -5.13 -5.54
N ILE A 119 2.86 -4.92 -6.34
CA ILE A 119 1.54 -5.49 -6.10
C ILE A 119 1.57 -7.02 -6.22
N VAL A 120 2.22 -7.56 -7.24
CA VAL A 120 2.33 -9.02 -7.45
C VAL A 120 3.10 -9.68 -6.31
N ILE A 121 4.26 -9.13 -5.94
CA ILE A 121 5.07 -9.63 -4.82
C ILE A 121 4.28 -9.50 -3.51
N GLY A 122 3.61 -8.36 -3.30
CA GLY A 122 2.78 -8.11 -2.12
C GLY A 122 1.64 -9.11 -1.96
N ASN A 123 0.98 -9.44 -3.07
CA ASN A 123 -0.08 -10.46 -3.07
C ASN A 123 0.47 -11.87 -2.81
N ALA A 124 1.64 -12.20 -3.36
CA ALA A 124 2.28 -13.50 -3.11
C ALA A 124 2.63 -13.66 -1.62
N VAL A 125 3.30 -12.66 -1.03
CA VAL A 125 3.66 -12.65 0.39
C VAL A 125 2.41 -12.65 1.28
N GLY A 126 1.47 -11.73 1.02
CA GLY A 126 0.23 -11.64 1.78
C GLY A 126 -0.64 -12.88 1.65
N GLY A 127 -0.67 -13.51 0.48
CA GLY A 127 -1.35 -14.78 0.23
C GLY A 127 -0.77 -15.92 1.07
N ALA A 128 0.55 -16.06 1.07
CA ALA A 128 1.23 -17.06 1.90
C ALA A 128 0.91 -16.88 3.39
N ILE A 129 0.98 -15.63 3.88
CA ILE A 129 0.64 -15.33 5.28
C ILE A 129 -0.83 -15.66 5.58
N LYS A 130 -1.76 -15.32 4.68
CA LYS A 130 -3.19 -15.64 4.85
C LYS A 130 -3.45 -17.13 5.00
N PHE A 131 -2.80 -17.93 4.18
CA PHE A 131 -2.96 -19.39 4.23
C PHE A 131 -2.46 -19.95 5.55
N VAL A 132 -1.29 -19.50 6.00
CA VAL A 132 -0.68 -19.96 7.25
C VAL A 132 -1.43 -19.45 8.47
N ALA A 133 -1.71 -18.13 8.54
CA ALA A 133 -2.32 -17.52 9.72
C ALA A 133 -3.75 -18.01 9.99
N GLY A 134 -4.54 -18.26 8.96
CA GLY A 134 -5.89 -18.80 9.08
C GLY A 134 -6.82 -17.99 9.98
N ARG A 135 -6.70 -16.65 10.00
CA ARG A 135 -7.49 -15.76 10.85
C ARG A 135 -8.93 -15.63 10.36
N ALA A 136 -9.91 -15.77 11.25
CA ALA A 136 -11.31 -15.52 10.96
C ALA A 136 -11.58 -14.05 10.63
N ARG A 137 -12.48 -13.80 9.67
CA ARG A 137 -12.95 -12.44 9.35
C ARG A 137 -14.00 -11.97 10.36
N PRO A 138 -14.17 -10.64 10.55
CA PRO A 138 -15.15 -10.09 11.50
C PRO A 138 -16.59 -10.59 11.29
N PHE A 139 -17.00 -10.86 10.05
CA PHE A 139 -18.34 -11.37 9.75
C PHE A 139 -18.57 -12.81 10.22
N VAL A 140 -17.53 -13.56 10.57
CA VAL A 140 -17.65 -14.93 11.13
C VAL A 140 -18.01 -14.85 12.59
N ASP A 141 -17.25 -14.07 13.35
CA ASP A 141 -17.50 -13.79 14.76
C ASP A 141 -16.87 -12.46 15.12
N ILE A 142 -17.70 -11.44 15.31
CA ILE A 142 -17.25 -10.08 15.59
C ILE A 142 -16.73 -9.90 17.03
N GLU A 143 -16.99 -10.86 17.92
CA GLU A 143 -16.53 -10.83 19.31
C GLU A 143 -15.13 -11.45 19.46
N ASN A 144 -14.70 -12.27 18.52
CA ASN A 144 -13.46 -13.02 18.63
C ASN A 144 -12.42 -12.63 17.56
N PRO A 145 -11.68 -11.52 17.72
CA PRO A 145 -10.65 -11.08 16.78
C PRO A 145 -9.37 -11.93 16.86
N ALA A 146 -9.25 -12.80 17.87
CA ALA A 146 -8.08 -13.66 18.09
C ALA A 146 -8.25 -15.08 17.54
N ASP A 147 -9.30 -15.33 16.76
CA ASP A 147 -9.51 -16.65 16.15
C ASP A 147 -8.51 -16.88 14.99
N PHE A 148 -7.33 -17.35 15.36
CA PHE A 148 -6.27 -17.82 14.47
C PHE A 148 -6.14 -19.35 14.56
N GLN A 149 -6.08 -19.99 13.40
CA GLN A 149 -5.77 -21.41 13.32
C GLN A 149 -4.88 -21.69 12.12
N LEU A 150 -3.69 -22.21 12.38
CA LEU A 150 -2.68 -22.44 11.33
C LEU A 150 -3.24 -23.28 10.18
N PHE A 151 -2.96 -22.85 8.98
CA PHE A 151 -3.34 -23.45 7.70
C PHE A 151 -4.84 -23.50 7.39
N ARG A 152 -5.74 -23.07 8.30
CA ARG A 152 -7.17 -23.02 8.05
C ARG A 152 -7.53 -22.12 6.86
N GLY A 153 -6.69 -21.13 6.54
CA GLY A 153 -6.84 -20.30 5.35
C GLY A 153 -6.75 -21.05 4.03
N LEU A 154 -6.27 -22.30 4.01
CA LEU A 154 -6.28 -23.15 2.82
C LEU A 154 -7.68 -23.69 2.51
N SER A 155 -8.48 -23.97 3.54
CA SER A 155 -9.79 -24.60 3.39
C SER A 155 -10.92 -23.63 2.99
N ASP A 156 -10.93 -22.41 3.55
CA ASP A 156 -12.02 -21.47 3.31
C ASP A 156 -11.56 -20.01 3.33
N THR A 157 -12.14 -19.20 2.47
CA THR A 157 -11.83 -17.78 2.31
C THR A 157 -12.25 -16.93 3.52
N LYS A 158 -13.22 -17.39 4.33
CA LYS A 158 -13.65 -16.71 5.56
C LYS A 158 -12.55 -16.67 6.62
N TYR A 159 -11.54 -17.53 6.50
CA TYR A 159 -10.37 -17.58 7.38
C TYR A 159 -9.11 -16.94 6.77
N ARG A 160 -9.27 -16.10 5.77
CA ARG A 160 -8.18 -15.35 5.12
C ARG A 160 -8.21 -13.87 5.49
N SER A 161 -8.43 -13.57 6.78
CA SER A 161 -8.51 -12.18 7.22
C SER A 161 -7.15 -11.50 7.23
N PHE A 162 -6.16 -12.05 7.93
CA PHE A 162 -4.84 -11.42 8.11
C PHE A 162 -3.81 -11.89 7.07
N PRO A 163 -3.07 -10.94 6.50
CA PRO A 163 -3.25 -9.49 6.44
C PRO A 163 -4.25 -9.06 5.36
N SER A 164 -4.70 -7.78 5.36
CA SER A 164 -5.62 -7.26 4.35
C SER A 164 -4.96 -7.12 2.97
N GLY A 165 -5.39 -7.93 2.00
CA GLY A 165 -4.82 -7.91 0.64
C GLY A 165 -5.11 -6.63 -0.14
N HIS A 166 -6.32 -6.04 0.00
CA HIS A 166 -6.65 -4.76 -0.61
C HIS A 166 -5.74 -3.64 -0.07
N THR A 167 -5.45 -3.68 1.24
CA THR A 167 -4.54 -2.73 1.86
C THR A 167 -3.09 -2.93 1.39
N ILE A 168 -2.65 -4.18 1.24
CA ILE A 168 -1.33 -4.49 0.65
C ILE A 168 -1.21 -3.81 -0.72
N ASN A 169 -2.19 -4.01 -1.61
CA ASN A 169 -2.14 -3.45 -2.96
C ASN A 169 -2.12 -1.92 -2.96
N ALA A 170 -2.99 -1.28 -2.17
CA ALA A 170 -3.06 0.16 -2.09
C ALA A 170 -1.75 0.77 -1.54
N PHE A 171 -1.18 0.19 -0.50
CA PHE A 171 0.08 0.67 0.09
C PHE A 171 1.31 0.30 -0.75
N ALA A 172 1.31 -0.84 -1.44
CA ALA A 172 2.37 -1.18 -2.39
C ALA A 172 2.40 -0.18 -3.55
N PHE A 173 1.24 0.14 -4.13
CA PHE A 173 1.12 1.16 -5.16
C PHE A 173 1.57 2.53 -4.64
N ALA A 174 1.01 2.98 -3.51
CA ALA A 174 1.32 4.28 -2.92
C ALA A 174 2.81 4.46 -2.63
N SER A 175 3.43 3.45 -2.02
CA SER A 175 4.85 3.49 -1.68
C SER A 175 5.75 3.45 -2.92
N THR A 176 5.43 2.63 -3.91
CA THR A 176 6.18 2.57 -5.16
C THR A 176 6.14 3.90 -5.89
N VAL A 177 4.94 4.43 -6.14
CA VAL A 177 4.79 5.72 -6.85
C VAL A 177 5.48 6.84 -6.09
N THR A 178 5.29 6.93 -4.78
CA THR A 178 5.93 7.97 -3.96
C THR A 178 7.45 7.88 -4.03
N ARG A 179 8.02 6.68 -4.00
CA ARG A 179 9.47 6.46 -4.10
C ARG A 179 10.02 6.79 -5.47
N GLU A 180 9.34 6.41 -6.55
CA GLU A 180 9.71 6.79 -7.91
C GLU A 180 9.66 8.31 -8.09
N VAL A 181 8.57 8.96 -7.62
CA VAL A 181 8.45 10.41 -7.66
C VAL A 181 9.57 11.06 -6.85
N GLN A 182 9.91 10.54 -5.68
CA GLN A 182 10.98 11.08 -4.86
C GLN A 182 12.35 10.99 -5.55
N PHE A 183 12.59 9.95 -6.32
CA PHE A 183 13.80 9.80 -7.09
C PHE A 183 13.92 10.86 -8.20
N TRP A 184 12.83 11.15 -8.90
CA TRP A 184 12.84 12.05 -10.04
C TRP A 184 12.46 13.51 -9.70
N TYR A 185 11.59 13.71 -8.69
CA TYR A 185 10.98 14.98 -8.30
C TYR A 185 10.86 15.08 -6.78
N PRO A 186 11.99 15.22 -6.04
CA PRO A 186 12.00 15.13 -4.56
C PRO A 186 11.04 16.12 -3.89
N HIS A 187 10.92 17.35 -4.42
CA HIS A 187 10.01 18.37 -3.86
C HIS A 187 8.52 18.00 -3.98
N SER A 188 8.14 17.23 -5.00
CA SER A 188 6.76 16.80 -5.21
C SER A 188 6.39 15.54 -4.42
N ALA A 189 7.38 14.78 -3.96
CA ALA A 189 7.17 13.49 -3.31
C ALA A 189 6.33 13.58 -2.03
N PHE A 190 6.47 14.65 -1.27
CA PHE A 190 5.65 14.90 -0.07
C PHE A 190 4.16 14.97 -0.40
N TYR A 191 3.80 15.79 -1.39
CA TYR A 191 2.40 15.99 -1.78
C TYR A 191 1.79 14.72 -2.39
N VAL A 192 2.53 14.09 -3.32
CA VAL A 192 2.11 12.83 -3.95
C VAL A 192 1.96 11.73 -2.88
N GLY A 193 2.93 11.61 -2.00
CA GLY A 193 2.89 10.64 -0.90
C GLY A 193 1.69 10.86 0.02
N THR A 194 1.44 12.10 0.44
CA THR A 194 0.29 12.43 1.30
C THR A 194 -1.04 11.99 0.67
N VAL A 195 -1.24 12.30 -0.60
CA VAL A 195 -2.47 11.92 -1.32
C VAL A 195 -2.59 10.41 -1.46
N LEU A 196 -1.52 9.73 -1.90
CA LEU A 196 -1.56 8.29 -2.16
C LEU A 196 -1.66 7.46 -0.88
N TYR A 197 -0.89 7.77 0.16
CA TYR A 197 -1.01 7.07 1.44
C TYR A 197 -2.32 7.38 2.16
N GLY A 198 -2.83 8.62 2.04
CA GLY A 198 -4.17 8.98 2.51
C GLY A 198 -5.26 8.15 1.83
N GLY A 199 -5.21 8.04 0.51
CA GLY A 199 -6.11 7.18 -0.27
C GLY A 199 -5.98 5.70 0.11
N ALA A 200 -4.77 5.20 0.31
CA ALA A 200 -4.52 3.83 0.75
C ALA A 200 -5.06 3.56 2.17
N ALA A 201 -4.96 4.53 3.08
CA ALA A 201 -5.55 4.44 4.41
C ALA A 201 -7.08 4.39 4.37
N LEU A 202 -7.72 5.27 3.58
CA LEU A 202 -9.17 5.24 3.36
C LEU A 202 -9.63 3.91 2.76
N MET A 203 -8.83 3.34 1.86
CA MET A 203 -9.03 2.01 1.33
C MET A 203 -9.04 0.95 2.44
N GLY A 204 -8.04 0.96 3.33
CA GLY A 204 -7.98 0.06 4.48
C GLY A 204 -9.23 0.19 5.37
N ILE A 205 -9.65 1.42 5.68
CA ILE A 205 -10.86 1.70 6.46
C ILE A 205 -12.11 1.13 5.77
N SER A 206 -12.20 1.23 4.44
CA SER A 206 -13.31 0.66 3.69
C SER A 206 -13.44 -0.86 3.87
N ARG A 207 -12.31 -1.56 4.14
CA ARG A 207 -12.34 -3.02 4.37
C ARG A 207 -12.92 -3.39 5.73
N ILE A 208 -12.68 -2.55 6.74
CA ILE A 208 -13.30 -2.71 8.06
C ILE A 208 -14.79 -2.38 7.96
N TYR A 209 -15.15 -1.29 7.28
CA TYR A 209 -16.55 -0.91 7.00
C TYR A 209 -17.34 -2.05 6.33
N ASN A 210 -16.71 -2.76 5.37
CA ASN A 210 -17.32 -3.90 4.69
C ASN A 210 -17.28 -5.22 5.51
N ASN A 211 -16.91 -5.17 6.78
CA ASN A 211 -16.83 -6.33 7.68
C ASN A 211 -15.89 -7.46 7.19
N GLN A 212 -14.90 -7.13 6.37
CA GLN A 212 -14.00 -8.10 5.73
C GLN A 212 -12.67 -8.27 6.45
N HIS A 213 -12.23 -7.26 7.18
CA HIS A 213 -10.93 -7.22 7.83
C HIS A 213 -11.02 -6.49 9.16
N TRP A 214 -10.19 -6.92 10.10
CA TRP A 214 -9.94 -6.24 11.34
C TRP A 214 -9.05 -5.00 11.14
N ALA A 215 -9.05 -4.06 12.09
CA ALA A 215 -8.17 -2.89 12.03
C ALA A 215 -6.68 -3.29 12.04
N SER A 216 -6.33 -4.31 12.82
CA SER A 216 -4.99 -4.89 12.86
C SER A 216 -4.60 -5.59 11.53
N ASP A 217 -5.55 -6.21 10.80
CA ASP A 217 -5.29 -6.75 9.45
C ASP A 217 -4.92 -5.66 8.45
N VAL A 218 -5.58 -4.51 8.56
CA VAL A 218 -5.31 -3.33 7.74
C VAL A 218 -3.92 -2.79 8.04
N MET A 219 -3.55 -2.67 9.31
CA MET A 219 -2.22 -2.23 9.71
C MET A 219 -1.12 -3.18 9.22
N GLY A 220 -1.30 -4.49 9.37
CA GLY A 220 -0.39 -5.50 8.85
C GLY A 220 -0.28 -5.45 7.31
N GLY A 221 -1.40 -5.23 6.62
CA GLY A 221 -1.42 -5.05 5.17
C GLY A 221 -0.66 -3.78 4.71
N ALA A 222 -0.83 -2.67 5.43
CA ALA A 222 -0.12 -1.41 5.18
C ALA A 222 1.40 -1.58 5.33
N ALA A 223 1.82 -2.31 6.36
CA ALA A 223 3.22 -2.64 6.62
C ALA A 223 3.86 -3.39 5.43
N ILE A 224 3.23 -4.49 5.05
CA ILE A 224 3.72 -5.36 3.96
C ILE A 224 3.76 -4.59 2.64
N GLY A 225 2.67 -3.91 2.29
CA GLY A 225 2.60 -3.13 1.04
C GLY A 225 3.67 -2.04 0.99
N THR A 226 3.82 -1.26 2.06
CA THR A 226 4.84 -0.20 2.13
C THR A 226 6.25 -0.76 2.00
N LEU A 227 6.58 -1.81 2.75
CA LEU A 227 7.91 -2.41 2.71
C LEU A 227 8.24 -2.91 1.30
N ILE A 228 7.32 -3.65 0.68
CA ILE A 228 7.55 -4.23 -0.65
C ILE A 228 7.71 -3.14 -1.70
N GLY A 229 6.85 -2.13 -1.74
CA GLY A 229 6.99 -1.03 -2.70
C GLY A 229 8.31 -0.28 -2.55
N VAL A 230 8.73 0.01 -1.30
CA VAL A 230 10.03 0.62 -1.03
C VAL A 230 11.18 -0.28 -1.52
N LYS A 231 11.08 -1.61 -1.31
CA LYS A 231 12.16 -2.54 -1.69
C LYS A 231 12.24 -2.76 -3.18
N VAL A 232 11.12 -2.83 -3.89
CA VAL A 232 11.11 -2.93 -5.36
C VAL A 232 11.83 -1.72 -5.94
N VAL A 233 11.45 -0.50 -5.59
CA VAL A 233 12.11 0.71 -6.11
C VAL A 233 13.58 0.77 -5.73
N LYS A 234 13.93 0.46 -4.47
CA LYS A 234 15.34 0.41 -4.05
C LYS A 234 16.14 -0.60 -4.88
N PHE A 235 15.59 -1.79 -5.10
CA PHE A 235 16.25 -2.84 -5.87
C PHE A 235 16.49 -2.40 -7.31
N THR A 236 15.48 -1.92 -8.00
CA THR A 236 15.57 -1.54 -9.41
C THR A 236 16.55 -0.40 -9.62
N HIS A 237 16.52 0.63 -8.78
CA HIS A 237 17.46 1.75 -8.85
C HIS A 237 18.89 1.39 -8.44
N SER A 238 19.09 0.41 -7.58
CA SER A 238 20.43 -0.07 -7.20
C SER A 238 21.00 -1.12 -8.19
N HIS A 239 20.14 -1.68 -9.06
CA HIS A 239 20.49 -2.67 -10.07
C HIS A 239 19.98 -2.25 -11.45
N PRO A 240 20.51 -1.15 -12.04
CA PRO A 240 19.99 -0.60 -13.31
C PRO A 240 20.17 -1.54 -14.51
N GLY A 241 20.96 -2.59 -14.36
CA GLY A 241 21.13 -3.65 -15.34
C GLY A 241 20.28 -4.91 -15.08
N ASN A 242 19.31 -4.85 -14.16
CA ASN A 242 18.44 -5.99 -13.91
C ASN A 242 17.68 -6.38 -15.18
N HIS A 243 17.45 -7.68 -15.35
CA HIS A 243 16.92 -8.24 -16.58
C HIS A 243 15.52 -7.69 -16.92
N ILE A 244 14.66 -7.52 -15.92
CA ILE A 244 13.27 -7.10 -16.10
C ILE A 244 13.22 -5.68 -16.65
N ASP A 245 13.86 -4.72 -16.00
CA ASP A 245 13.87 -3.33 -16.45
C ASP A 245 14.53 -3.19 -17.83
N ARG A 246 15.65 -3.91 -18.06
CA ARG A 246 16.35 -3.87 -19.33
C ARG A 246 15.48 -4.33 -20.50
N GLU A 247 14.64 -5.34 -20.29
CA GLU A 247 13.76 -5.87 -21.34
C GLU A 247 12.46 -5.08 -21.47
N LEU A 248 11.91 -4.60 -20.37
CA LEU A 248 10.60 -4.00 -20.34
C LEU A 248 10.62 -2.47 -20.44
N ILE A 249 11.63 -1.78 -19.89
CA ILE A 249 11.76 -0.32 -19.99
C ILE A 249 12.59 0.05 -21.23
N LYS A 250 11.95 0.05 -22.38
CA LYS A 250 12.60 0.43 -23.67
C LYS A 250 12.21 1.87 -24.04
N GLY A 251 13.21 2.71 -24.31
CA GLY A 251 12.97 4.02 -24.91
C GLY A 251 12.92 3.93 -26.43
N LYS A 252 12.13 4.75 -27.12
CA LYS A 252 12.36 5.08 -28.51
C LYS A 252 13.77 5.64 -28.63
N LYS A 253 14.57 5.16 -29.60
CA LYS A 253 15.84 5.80 -29.96
C LYS A 253 15.57 7.27 -30.24
N SER A 254 16.15 8.13 -29.42
CA SER A 254 16.26 9.59 -29.50
C SER A 254 15.18 10.36 -30.25
N SER A 255 14.13 10.76 -29.52
CA SER A 255 13.57 12.10 -29.68
C SER A 255 13.86 12.89 -28.41
N PRO A 256 14.26 14.17 -28.48
CA PRO A 256 14.50 14.97 -27.29
C PRO A 256 13.20 15.01 -26.47
N THR A 257 13.31 14.68 -25.20
CA THR A 257 12.21 14.59 -24.26
C THR A 257 11.47 15.94 -24.23
N ARG A 258 10.33 16.04 -24.89
CA ARG A 258 9.42 17.16 -24.62
C ARG A 258 8.94 16.97 -23.18
N PHE A 259 9.43 17.84 -22.32
CA PHE A 259 8.88 18.03 -20.98
C PHE A 259 7.43 18.46 -21.15
N ILE A 260 6.50 17.60 -20.78
CA ILE A 260 5.16 18.05 -20.41
C ILE A 260 5.24 18.31 -18.92
N PRO A 261 5.25 19.58 -18.46
CA PRO A 261 5.17 19.85 -17.05
C PRO A 261 3.77 19.44 -16.57
N LEU A 262 3.70 18.33 -15.85
CA LEU A 262 2.53 18.05 -15.02
C LEU A 262 2.52 19.13 -13.93
N VAL A 263 1.84 20.24 -14.24
CA VAL A 263 1.50 21.34 -13.33
C VAL A 263 2.71 21.93 -12.61
N SER A 264 3.29 22.98 -13.19
CA SER A 264 4.14 23.90 -12.44
C SER A 264 3.22 24.87 -11.67
N PHE A 265 2.94 24.59 -10.41
CA PHE A 265 2.51 25.63 -9.49
C PHE A 265 3.76 26.41 -9.09
N GLN A 266 3.94 27.60 -9.65
CA GLN A 266 4.78 28.63 -9.07
C GLN A 266 3.93 29.36 -8.03
N PHE A 267 4.37 29.31 -6.79
CA PHE A 267 3.99 30.24 -5.74
C PHE A 267 5.21 31.10 -5.43
#